data_ad28174b490a4bcb1ba6c77f9ef30c43
#
_entry.id   ad28174b490a4bcb1ba6c77f9ef30c43
#
_cell.length_a   1.000
_cell.length_b   1.000
_cell.length_c   1.000
_cell.angle_alpha   90.00
_cell.angle_beta   90.00
_cell.angle_gamma   90.00
#
_symmetry.space_group_name_H-M   'P 1'
#
loop_
_entity.id
_entity.type
_entity.pdbx_description
1 polymer ?
#
loop_
_entity_poly.entity_id
_entity_poly.type
_entity_poly.pdbx_seq_one_letter_code
_entity_poly.pdbx_strand_id
1 'polypeptide(L)'
;GIQTTKANSLTTGRIYKAVIDKERRGDYLGKTIQVVPHITDEIKRNVKSLGQKYHYDFVITEIGGTIGDIESAPFMEAIRQLKWELGKNAINIHLTYVPYLRAAGELKTKPTQHSVKELQSVGIQPDVLILRTEKHLEEPVLKKVASFCNVDLDCVIQSEDLPSIYEVPINMQNQGLDTAILRKMGEPIGEKPSLGPWRAFLERRNNAKDTVNIGLVGKYDLQDAYKSIRESLSHAGTYNDRKVNITFINSEYLTDDNVAEKLEGQDGILICPGFGQRGIEGKIVAAHYCRTHNIPTFGICLGMQMMVIEFARNVLGYADANSREMDEKTPHNVID
;
A
#
# COMPACT_ATOMS: atom_id res chain seq x y z
N GLY A 1 4.71 -16.47 -0.46
CA GLY A 1 3.83 -15.36 -0.79
C GLY A 1 2.60 -15.83 -1.56
N ILE A 2 1.50 -15.13 -1.41
CA ILE A 2 0.27 -15.37 -2.16
C ILE A 2 0.36 -14.60 -3.48
N GLN A 3 0.08 -15.27 -4.61
CA GLN A 3 -0.03 -14.59 -5.90
C GLN A 3 -1.36 -13.85 -6.00
N THR A 4 -1.31 -12.55 -6.25
CA THR A 4 -2.49 -11.73 -6.45
C THR A 4 -2.92 -11.73 -7.92
N THR A 5 -4.22 -11.59 -8.14
CA THR A 5 -4.84 -11.50 -9.46
C THR A 5 -5.76 -10.27 -9.51
N LYS A 6 -6.35 -9.99 -10.68
CA LYS A 6 -7.38 -8.93 -10.81
C LYS A 6 -8.58 -9.14 -9.88
N ALA A 7 -8.81 -10.36 -9.39
CA ALA A 7 -9.90 -10.65 -8.45
C ALA A 7 -9.63 -10.13 -7.02
N ASN A 8 -8.36 -9.88 -6.68
CA ASN A 8 -7.99 -9.33 -5.38
C ASN A 8 -8.23 -7.81 -5.26
N SER A 9 -8.50 -7.12 -6.37
CA SER A 9 -8.81 -5.69 -6.36
C SER A 9 -10.23 -5.46 -6.87
N LEU A 10 -11.04 -4.82 -6.05
CA LEU A 10 -12.44 -4.54 -6.32
C LEU A 10 -12.70 -3.04 -6.22
N THR A 11 -13.03 -2.41 -7.34
CA THR A 11 -13.35 -0.98 -7.38
C THR A 11 -14.85 -0.75 -7.52
N THR A 12 -15.34 0.38 -7.02
CA THR A 12 -16.73 0.83 -7.17
C THR A 12 -17.16 0.81 -8.64
N GLY A 13 -16.34 1.40 -9.53
CA GLY A 13 -16.65 1.43 -10.96
C GLY A 13 -16.77 0.05 -11.59
N ARG A 14 -15.96 -0.92 -11.17
CA ARG A 14 -16.06 -2.31 -11.65
C ARG A 14 -17.34 -2.98 -11.21
N ILE A 15 -17.77 -2.75 -9.98
CA ILE A 15 -19.04 -3.29 -9.45
C ILE A 15 -20.22 -2.71 -10.21
N TYR A 16 -20.32 -1.38 -10.32
CA TYR A 16 -21.43 -0.73 -11.02
C TYR A 16 -21.47 -1.12 -12.49
N LYS A 17 -20.30 -1.14 -13.17
CA LYS A 17 -20.24 -1.60 -14.55
C LYS A 17 -20.76 -3.03 -14.72
N ALA A 18 -20.38 -3.94 -13.83
CA ALA A 18 -20.85 -5.33 -13.91
C ALA A 18 -22.37 -5.44 -13.79
N VAL A 19 -23.00 -4.65 -12.90
CA VAL A 19 -24.45 -4.64 -12.73
C VAL A 19 -25.14 -3.98 -13.92
N ILE A 20 -24.62 -2.86 -14.43
CA ILE A 20 -25.16 -2.19 -15.63
C ILE A 20 -25.07 -3.10 -16.87
N ASP A 21 -23.96 -3.78 -17.05
CA ASP A 21 -23.77 -4.71 -18.18
C ASP A 21 -24.79 -5.88 -18.10
N LYS A 22 -25.05 -6.40 -16.90
CA LYS A 22 -26.08 -7.43 -16.67
C LYS A 22 -27.48 -6.90 -16.98
N GLU A 23 -27.82 -5.70 -16.53
CA GLU A 23 -29.10 -5.06 -16.81
C GLU A 23 -29.32 -4.93 -18.33
N ARG A 24 -28.33 -4.40 -19.05
CA ARG A 24 -28.40 -4.21 -20.51
C ARG A 24 -28.51 -5.51 -21.30
N ARG A 25 -27.95 -6.61 -20.78
CA ARG A 25 -28.14 -7.95 -21.38
C ARG A 25 -29.49 -8.57 -21.07
N GLY A 26 -30.27 -7.99 -20.16
CA GLY A 26 -31.56 -8.52 -19.74
C GLY A 26 -31.49 -9.59 -18.64
N ASP A 27 -30.35 -9.75 -17.98
CA ASP A 27 -30.13 -10.76 -16.93
C ASP A 27 -31.12 -10.60 -15.75
N TYR A 28 -31.69 -9.41 -15.57
CA TYR A 28 -32.63 -9.11 -14.50
C TYR A 28 -34.11 -9.16 -14.92
N LEU A 29 -34.40 -9.59 -16.15
CA LEU A 29 -35.75 -9.83 -16.66
C LEU A 29 -36.71 -8.62 -16.48
N GLY A 30 -36.20 -7.40 -16.72
CA GLY A 30 -37.03 -6.17 -16.62
C GLY A 30 -37.29 -5.68 -15.21
N LYS A 31 -36.68 -6.26 -14.18
CA LYS A 31 -36.77 -5.78 -12.79
C LYS A 31 -36.07 -4.45 -12.61
N THR A 32 -36.59 -3.60 -11.75
CA THR A 32 -35.92 -2.36 -11.34
C THR A 32 -34.61 -2.69 -10.59
N ILE A 33 -33.50 -2.14 -11.07
CA ILE A 33 -32.21 -2.32 -10.45
C ILE A 33 -32.04 -1.30 -9.33
N GLN A 34 -31.56 -1.77 -8.18
CA GLN A 34 -31.34 -0.98 -6.96
C GLN A 34 -29.96 -1.27 -6.38
N VAL A 35 -29.45 -0.36 -5.54
CA VAL A 35 -28.21 -0.60 -4.80
C VAL A 35 -28.35 -1.87 -3.95
N VAL A 36 -29.44 -1.97 -3.20
CA VAL A 36 -29.85 -3.18 -2.48
C VAL A 36 -31.01 -3.81 -3.21
N PRO A 37 -30.92 -5.08 -3.67
CA PRO A 37 -29.82 -6.02 -3.44
C PRO A 37 -28.74 -6.09 -4.54
N HIS A 38 -28.91 -5.48 -5.71
CA HIS A 38 -28.14 -5.82 -6.91
C HIS A 38 -26.65 -5.46 -6.82
N ILE A 39 -26.33 -4.24 -6.32
CA ILE A 39 -24.94 -3.81 -6.09
C ILE A 39 -24.35 -4.56 -4.90
N THR A 40 -25.09 -4.67 -3.79
CA THR A 40 -24.61 -5.37 -2.59
C THR A 40 -24.36 -6.86 -2.85
N ASP A 41 -25.21 -7.53 -3.63
CA ASP A 41 -25.01 -8.94 -4.01
C ASP A 41 -23.77 -9.12 -4.91
N GLU A 42 -23.53 -8.18 -5.82
CA GLU A 42 -22.33 -8.22 -6.65
C GLU A 42 -21.06 -8.03 -5.81
N ILE A 43 -21.06 -7.14 -4.81
CA ILE A 43 -19.96 -6.98 -3.84
C ILE A 43 -19.75 -8.28 -3.06
N LYS A 44 -20.80 -8.81 -2.43
CA LYS A 44 -20.74 -10.05 -1.64
C LYS A 44 -20.21 -11.23 -2.46
N ARG A 45 -20.67 -11.36 -3.71
CA ARG A 45 -20.21 -12.40 -4.63
C ARG A 45 -18.72 -12.28 -4.88
N ASN A 46 -18.20 -11.09 -5.14
CA ASN A 46 -16.78 -10.87 -5.39
C ASN A 46 -15.94 -11.16 -4.13
N VAL A 47 -16.37 -10.72 -2.94
CA VAL A 47 -15.67 -11.01 -1.68
C VAL A 47 -15.57 -12.52 -1.44
N LYS A 48 -16.67 -13.24 -1.61
CA LYS A 48 -16.69 -14.71 -1.41
C LYS A 48 -15.93 -15.48 -2.48
N SER A 49 -15.77 -14.92 -3.69
CA SER A 49 -15.25 -15.64 -4.85
C SER A 49 -13.81 -16.12 -4.68
N LEU A 50 -12.98 -15.37 -3.96
CA LEU A 50 -11.58 -15.75 -3.73
C LEU A 50 -11.46 -17.02 -2.87
N GLY A 51 -12.18 -17.09 -1.76
CA GLY A 51 -12.22 -18.26 -0.89
C GLY A 51 -12.77 -19.48 -1.63
N GLN A 52 -13.85 -19.31 -2.39
CA GLN A 52 -14.49 -20.38 -3.16
C GLN A 52 -13.56 -20.92 -4.27
N LYS A 53 -12.90 -20.02 -5.01
CA LYS A 53 -12.06 -20.38 -6.15
C LYS A 53 -10.75 -21.05 -5.75
N TYR A 54 -10.13 -20.59 -4.68
CA TYR A 54 -8.78 -21.00 -4.29
C TYR A 54 -8.76 -21.84 -3.01
N HIS A 55 -9.93 -22.11 -2.41
CA HIS A 55 -10.07 -22.88 -1.17
C HIS A 55 -9.22 -22.33 -0.02
N TYR A 56 -9.19 -21.00 0.12
CA TYR A 56 -8.49 -20.36 1.23
C TYR A 56 -9.22 -20.56 2.55
N ASP A 57 -8.48 -20.85 3.62
CA ASP A 57 -9.02 -20.95 4.98
C ASP A 57 -9.50 -19.56 5.48
N PHE A 58 -8.77 -18.49 5.10
CA PHE A 58 -9.09 -17.11 5.47
C PHE A 58 -9.05 -16.20 4.25
N VAL A 59 -10.03 -15.31 4.17
CA VAL A 59 -10.08 -14.20 3.21
C VAL A 59 -10.12 -12.89 3.99
N ILE A 60 -9.09 -12.08 3.84
CA ILE A 60 -9.00 -10.76 4.44
C ILE A 60 -9.43 -9.74 3.40
N THR A 61 -10.51 -8.99 3.70
CA THR A 61 -11.04 -7.95 2.81
C THR A 61 -10.87 -6.59 3.48
N GLU A 62 -10.13 -5.70 2.84
CA GLU A 62 -10.02 -4.30 3.25
C GLU A 62 -11.09 -3.48 2.55
N ILE A 63 -11.84 -2.69 3.32
CA ILE A 63 -12.74 -1.67 2.81
C ILE A 63 -12.04 -0.33 2.90
N GLY A 64 -11.74 0.27 1.75
CA GLY A 64 -11.06 1.55 1.66
C GLY A 64 -11.96 2.72 2.06
N GLY A 65 -11.33 3.82 2.47
CA GLY A 65 -12.00 5.05 2.90
C GLY A 65 -12.31 5.11 4.40
N THR A 66 -12.92 6.21 4.79
CA THR A 66 -13.35 6.44 6.18
C THR A 66 -14.80 6.03 6.35
N ILE A 67 -15.15 5.46 7.50
CA ILE A 67 -16.54 5.18 7.81
C ILE A 67 -17.38 6.46 7.75
N GLY A 68 -18.52 6.39 7.06
CA GLY A 68 -19.38 7.56 6.78
C GLY A 68 -19.18 8.17 5.39
N ASP A 69 -18.14 7.79 4.66
CA ASP A 69 -17.95 8.23 3.27
C ASP A 69 -19.07 7.67 2.36
N ILE A 70 -19.64 8.53 1.54
CA ILE A 70 -20.74 8.18 0.63
C ILE A 70 -20.32 7.07 -0.35
N GLU A 71 -19.09 7.12 -0.84
CA GLU A 71 -18.55 6.17 -1.79
C GLU A 71 -18.45 4.74 -1.24
N SER A 72 -18.28 4.59 0.07
CA SER A 72 -18.16 3.28 0.72
C SER A 72 -19.50 2.71 1.20
N ALA A 73 -20.60 3.50 1.21
CA ALA A 73 -21.88 3.09 1.75
C ALA A 73 -22.41 1.76 1.19
N PRO A 74 -22.35 1.44 -0.12
CA PRO A 74 -22.79 0.15 -0.65
C PRO A 74 -21.93 -1.02 -0.14
N PHE A 75 -20.63 -0.78 0.10
CA PHE A 75 -19.74 -1.79 0.66
C PHE A 75 -20.05 -2.05 2.14
N MET A 76 -20.32 -1.01 2.92
CA MET A 76 -20.73 -1.16 4.33
C MET A 76 -22.03 -1.98 4.43
N GLU A 77 -23.04 -1.69 3.60
CA GLU A 77 -24.27 -2.47 3.55
C GLU A 77 -24.01 -3.93 3.16
N ALA A 78 -23.14 -4.17 2.16
CA ALA A 78 -22.77 -5.51 1.75
C ALA A 78 -22.07 -6.29 2.88
N ILE A 79 -21.16 -5.65 3.64
CA ILE A 79 -20.45 -6.26 4.77
C ILE A 79 -21.41 -6.55 5.92
N ARG A 80 -22.34 -5.64 6.21
CA ARG A 80 -23.40 -5.88 7.21
C ARG A 80 -24.19 -7.14 6.86
N GLN A 81 -24.60 -7.30 5.57
CA GLN A 81 -25.28 -8.49 5.09
C GLN A 81 -24.40 -9.74 5.14
N LEU A 82 -23.11 -9.64 4.76
CA LEU A 82 -22.17 -10.76 4.86
C LEU A 82 -22.01 -11.25 6.29
N LYS A 83 -21.89 -10.35 7.26
CA LYS A 83 -21.84 -10.72 8.68
C LYS A 83 -23.07 -11.49 9.11
N TRP A 84 -24.26 -11.07 8.64
CA TRP A 84 -25.51 -11.79 8.90
C TRP A 84 -25.52 -13.18 8.25
N GLU A 85 -25.13 -13.27 6.96
CA GLU A 85 -25.12 -14.53 6.21
C GLU A 85 -24.12 -15.55 6.76
N LEU A 86 -22.93 -15.11 7.17
CA LEU A 86 -21.81 -15.98 7.55
C LEU A 86 -21.71 -16.17 9.07
N GLY A 87 -22.40 -15.38 9.87
CA GLY A 87 -22.41 -15.49 11.33
C GLY A 87 -21.00 -15.39 11.92
N LYS A 88 -20.58 -16.42 12.65
CA LYS A 88 -19.23 -16.50 13.26
C LYS A 88 -18.09 -16.60 12.25
N ASN A 89 -18.36 -17.04 11.01
CA ASN A 89 -17.36 -17.17 9.96
C ASN A 89 -17.00 -15.83 9.30
N ALA A 90 -17.54 -14.72 9.77
CA ALA A 90 -17.14 -13.38 9.39
C ALA A 90 -16.95 -12.53 10.64
N ILE A 91 -15.85 -11.81 10.74
CA ILE A 91 -15.59 -10.84 11.80
C ILE A 91 -15.30 -9.46 11.22
N ASN A 92 -15.64 -8.43 11.96
CA ASN A 92 -15.35 -7.06 11.61
C ASN A 92 -14.21 -6.52 12.48
N ILE A 93 -13.11 -6.19 11.83
CA ILE A 93 -11.97 -5.53 12.46
C ILE A 93 -12.03 -4.07 12.06
N HIS A 94 -12.14 -3.17 13.04
CA HIS A 94 -12.22 -1.74 12.78
C HIS A 94 -10.93 -1.04 13.18
N LEU A 95 -10.32 -0.36 12.21
CA LEU A 95 -9.11 0.44 12.42
C LEU A 95 -9.52 1.88 12.73
N THR A 96 -9.06 2.41 13.86
CA THR A 96 -9.34 3.78 14.30
C THR A 96 -8.07 4.53 14.69
N TYR A 97 -8.20 5.82 14.96
CA TYR A 97 -7.08 6.66 15.32
C TYR A 97 -7.26 7.27 16.73
N VAL A 98 -6.21 7.17 17.54
CA VAL A 98 -6.11 7.82 18.85
C VAL A 98 -5.00 8.87 18.78
N PRO A 99 -5.34 10.13 18.43
CA PRO A 99 -4.35 11.19 18.29
C PRO A 99 -3.73 11.59 19.62
N TYR A 100 -2.45 11.93 19.57
CA TYR A 100 -1.77 12.64 20.64
C TYR A 100 -1.78 14.15 20.38
N LEU A 101 -2.47 14.89 21.24
CA LEU A 101 -2.51 16.35 21.13
C LEU A 101 -1.28 16.94 21.84
N ARG A 102 -0.26 17.31 21.08
CA ARG A 102 1.01 17.84 21.60
C ARG A 102 0.81 19.06 22.51
N ALA A 103 -0.08 19.98 22.15
CA ALA A 103 -0.36 21.18 22.93
C ALA A 103 -1.00 20.88 24.31
N ALA A 104 -1.77 19.80 24.40
CA ALA A 104 -2.43 19.38 25.64
C ALA A 104 -1.65 18.28 26.40
N GLY A 105 -0.65 17.67 25.77
CA GLY A 105 0.12 16.57 26.34
C GLY A 105 -0.67 15.28 26.56
N GLU A 106 -1.78 15.08 25.84
CA GLU A 106 -2.70 13.97 26.12
C GLU A 106 -3.19 13.22 24.86
N LEU A 107 -3.53 11.95 25.05
CA LEU A 107 -4.17 11.10 24.04
C LEU A 107 -5.69 11.29 24.06
N LYS A 108 -6.30 11.38 22.88
CA LYS A 108 -7.75 11.59 22.74
C LYS A 108 -8.45 10.36 22.16
N THR A 109 -9.31 9.74 22.93
CA THR A 109 -10.11 8.57 22.52
C THR A 109 -11.43 8.95 21.82
N LYS A 110 -11.81 10.21 21.80
CA LYS A 110 -13.07 10.67 21.17
C LYS A 110 -13.17 10.37 19.68
N PRO A 111 -12.14 10.55 18.84
CA PRO A 111 -12.21 10.18 17.42
C PRO A 111 -12.52 8.69 17.23
N THR A 112 -11.87 7.79 17.98
CA THR A 112 -12.18 6.37 18.00
C THR A 112 -13.65 6.09 18.38
N GLN A 113 -14.13 6.73 19.46
CA GLN A 113 -15.51 6.56 19.90
C GLN A 113 -16.52 7.01 18.85
N HIS A 114 -16.27 8.12 18.14
CA HIS A 114 -17.11 8.60 17.05
C HIS A 114 -17.07 7.67 15.85
N SER A 115 -15.89 7.21 15.46
CA SER A 115 -15.74 6.26 14.35
C SER A 115 -16.50 4.95 14.60
N VAL A 116 -16.43 4.42 15.81
CA VAL A 116 -17.18 3.21 16.17
C VAL A 116 -18.69 3.47 16.21
N LYS A 117 -19.13 4.63 16.70
CA LYS A 117 -20.57 4.99 16.65
C LYS A 117 -21.09 5.10 15.22
N GLU A 118 -20.31 5.67 14.33
CA GLU A 118 -20.66 5.75 12.90
C GLU A 118 -20.77 4.35 12.29
N LEU A 119 -19.85 3.45 12.59
CA LEU A 119 -19.92 2.05 12.16
C LEU A 119 -21.19 1.36 12.72
N GLN A 120 -21.52 1.58 13.99
CA GLN A 120 -22.71 1.04 14.62
C GLN A 120 -24.00 1.62 14.01
N SER A 121 -24.00 2.88 13.56
CA SER A 121 -25.16 3.53 12.94
C SER A 121 -25.59 2.85 11.64
N VAL A 122 -24.64 2.23 10.92
CA VAL A 122 -24.92 1.41 9.74
C VAL A 122 -25.14 -0.07 10.05
N GLY A 123 -25.30 -0.41 11.35
CA GLY A 123 -25.64 -1.76 11.80
C GLY A 123 -24.47 -2.74 11.88
N ILE A 124 -23.24 -2.25 11.97
CA ILE A 124 -22.03 -3.08 12.10
C ILE A 124 -21.42 -2.89 13.48
N GLN A 125 -21.32 -3.96 14.26
CA GLN A 125 -20.56 -4.00 15.52
C GLN A 125 -19.15 -4.50 15.21
N PRO A 126 -18.07 -3.79 15.63
CA PRO A 126 -16.71 -4.33 15.53
C PRO A 126 -16.52 -5.49 16.49
N ASP A 127 -15.89 -6.56 16.02
CA ASP A 127 -15.48 -7.70 16.84
C ASP A 127 -14.09 -7.45 17.46
N VAL A 128 -13.23 -6.72 16.73
CA VAL A 128 -11.88 -6.33 17.13
C VAL A 128 -11.65 -4.86 16.77
N LEU A 129 -10.98 -4.12 17.65
CA LEU A 129 -10.52 -2.76 17.40
C LEU A 129 -9.00 -2.72 17.27
N ILE A 130 -8.51 -2.06 16.24
CA ILE A 130 -7.10 -1.71 16.11
C ILE A 130 -6.97 -0.20 16.28
N LEU A 131 -6.25 0.24 17.32
CA LEU A 131 -6.06 1.63 17.66
C LEU A 131 -4.73 2.14 17.13
N ARG A 132 -4.75 2.84 16.00
CA ARG A 132 -3.57 3.53 15.49
C ARG A 132 -3.21 4.68 16.42
N THR A 133 -1.95 4.77 16.84
CA THR A 133 -1.49 5.77 17.81
C THR A 133 -0.02 6.11 17.63
N GLU A 134 0.36 7.35 17.94
CA GLU A 134 1.76 7.80 17.97
C GLU A 134 2.49 7.37 19.25
N LYS A 135 1.75 7.03 20.30
CA LYS A 135 2.30 6.71 21.61
C LYS A 135 1.59 5.51 22.22
N HIS A 136 2.29 4.83 23.10
CA HIS A 136 1.73 3.74 23.90
C HIS A 136 0.45 4.16 24.64
N LEU A 137 -0.57 3.31 24.59
CA LEU A 137 -1.83 3.48 25.30
C LEU A 137 -1.79 2.65 26.59
N GLU A 138 -1.88 3.33 27.71
CA GLU A 138 -1.96 2.69 29.02
C GLU A 138 -3.25 1.88 29.17
N GLU A 139 -3.22 0.82 29.98
CA GLU A 139 -4.35 -0.08 30.20
C GLU A 139 -5.68 0.62 30.55
N PRO A 140 -5.71 1.67 31.40
CA PRO A 140 -6.95 2.42 31.65
C PRO A 140 -7.58 3.03 30.41
N VAL A 141 -6.77 3.46 29.43
CA VAL A 141 -7.25 4.00 28.15
C VAL A 141 -7.86 2.89 27.31
N LEU A 142 -7.21 1.74 27.25
CA LEU A 142 -7.72 0.56 26.53
C LEU A 142 -9.05 0.08 27.13
N LYS A 143 -9.15 -0.03 28.46
CA LYS A 143 -10.39 -0.38 29.18
C LYS A 143 -11.52 0.59 28.89
N LYS A 144 -11.24 1.90 28.87
CA LYS A 144 -12.20 2.93 28.52
C LYS A 144 -12.73 2.77 27.10
N VAL A 145 -11.84 2.53 26.13
CA VAL A 145 -12.22 2.30 24.71
C VAL A 145 -13.04 1.01 24.60
N ALA A 146 -12.58 -0.08 25.18
CA ALA A 146 -13.28 -1.37 25.18
C ALA A 146 -14.72 -1.23 25.69
N SER A 147 -14.89 -0.61 26.86
CA SER A 147 -16.22 -0.38 27.45
C SER A 147 -17.11 0.52 26.60
N PHE A 148 -16.58 1.62 26.06
CA PHE A 148 -17.36 2.54 25.25
C PHE A 148 -17.81 1.95 23.92
N CYS A 149 -16.98 1.10 23.33
CA CYS A 149 -17.19 0.50 22.01
C CYS A 149 -17.87 -0.88 22.07
N ASN A 150 -18.16 -1.41 23.25
CA ASN A 150 -18.69 -2.75 23.48
C ASN A 150 -17.84 -3.85 22.82
N VAL A 151 -16.53 -3.78 23.04
CA VAL A 151 -15.55 -4.76 22.56
C VAL A 151 -14.79 -5.33 23.75
N ASP A 152 -14.52 -6.64 23.75
CA ASP A 152 -13.73 -7.26 24.80
C ASP A 152 -12.33 -6.63 24.88
N LEU A 153 -11.78 -6.45 26.09
CA LEU A 153 -10.50 -5.76 26.28
C LEU A 153 -9.36 -6.42 25.50
N ASP A 154 -9.32 -7.73 25.41
CA ASP A 154 -8.33 -8.51 24.66
C ASP A 154 -8.55 -8.51 23.13
N CYS A 155 -9.61 -7.85 22.66
CA CYS A 155 -9.88 -7.53 21.28
C CYS A 155 -9.56 -6.05 20.94
N VAL A 156 -8.99 -5.29 21.88
CA VAL A 156 -8.54 -3.92 21.66
C VAL A 156 -7.02 -3.93 21.52
N ILE A 157 -6.55 -3.83 20.29
CA ILE A 157 -5.14 -3.94 19.91
C ILE A 157 -4.61 -2.56 19.57
N GLN A 158 -3.47 -2.16 20.10
CA GLN A 158 -2.83 -0.90 19.74
C GLN A 158 -1.80 -1.10 18.63
N SER A 159 -1.86 -0.22 17.63
CA SER A 159 -0.91 -0.11 16.54
C SER A 159 -0.11 1.16 16.69
N GLU A 160 0.95 1.08 17.49
CA GLU A 160 1.87 2.19 17.72
C GLU A 160 2.70 2.49 16.47
N ASP A 161 3.22 3.71 16.38
CA ASP A 161 4.22 4.06 15.40
C ASP A 161 5.51 3.30 15.71
N LEU A 162 5.92 2.46 14.79
CA LEU A 162 7.12 1.64 14.90
C LEU A 162 8.21 2.17 13.97
N PRO A 163 9.49 1.93 14.27
CA PRO A 163 10.60 2.33 13.40
C PRO A 163 10.49 1.77 11.98
N SER A 164 9.79 0.64 11.83
CA SER A 164 9.55 0.00 10.55
C SER A 164 8.19 -0.69 10.50
N ILE A 165 7.51 -0.57 9.35
CA ILE A 165 6.28 -1.31 9.08
C ILE A 165 6.47 -2.83 9.18
N TYR A 166 7.69 -3.33 8.99
CA TYR A 166 8.03 -4.74 9.12
C TYR A 166 7.99 -5.25 10.57
N GLU A 167 7.97 -4.37 11.56
CA GLU A 167 7.82 -4.74 12.98
C GLU A 167 6.35 -4.93 13.37
N VAL A 168 5.41 -4.40 12.59
CA VAL A 168 3.98 -4.46 12.87
C VAL A 168 3.46 -5.88 13.08
N PRO A 169 3.79 -6.89 12.24
CA PRO A 169 3.31 -8.26 12.47
C PRO A 169 3.74 -8.84 13.82
N ILE A 170 4.96 -8.55 14.25
CA ILE A 170 5.47 -9.02 15.55
C ILE A 170 4.75 -8.29 16.70
N ASN A 171 4.55 -6.98 16.57
CA ASN A 171 3.82 -6.19 17.55
C ASN A 171 2.37 -6.70 17.72
N MET A 172 1.67 -6.93 16.61
CA MET A 172 0.30 -7.46 16.60
C MET A 172 0.22 -8.86 17.23
N GLN A 173 1.15 -9.76 16.89
CA GLN A 173 1.22 -11.08 17.50
C GLN A 173 1.46 -11.02 19.00
N ASN A 174 2.37 -10.14 19.46
CA ASN A 174 2.67 -9.99 20.89
C ASN A 174 1.45 -9.55 21.69
N GLN A 175 0.56 -8.77 21.08
CA GLN A 175 -0.70 -8.35 21.68
C GLN A 175 -1.84 -9.35 21.53
N GLY A 176 -1.62 -10.46 20.78
CA GLY A 176 -2.58 -11.56 20.63
C GLY A 176 -3.69 -11.28 19.61
N LEU A 177 -3.43 -10.45 18.57
CA LEU A 177 -4.41 -10.20 17.51
C LEU A 177 -4.85 -11.49 16.82
N ASP A 178 -3.92 -12.39 16.50
CA ASP A 178 -4.18 -13.69 15.90
C ASP A 178 -5.09 -14.56 16.80
N THR A 179 -4.78 -14.62 18.06
CA THR A 179 -5.57 -15.36 19.08
C THR A 179 -6.99 -14.77 19.22
N ALA A 180 -7.11 -13.43 19.25
CA ALA A 180 -8.40 -12.75 19.35
C ALA A 180 -9.28 -13.05 18.11
N ILE A 181 -8.69 -13.04 16.91
CA ILE A 181 -9.38 -13.38 15.66
C ILE A 181 -9.91 -14.82 15.68
N LEU A 182 -9.02 -15.80 15.94
CA LEU A 182 -9.40 -17.20 15.99
C LEU A 182 -10.51 -17.46 17.01
N ARG A 183 -10.40 -16.88 18.21
CA ARG A 183 -11.43 -17.00 19.25
C ARG A 183 -12.78 -16.43 18.78
N LYS A 184 -12.80 -15.26 18.17
CA LYS A 184 -14.03 -14.62 17.66
C LYS A 184 -14.68 -15.42 16.54
N MET A 185 -13.89 -16.13 15.75
CA MET A 185 -14.39 -17.04 14.71
C MET A 185 -14.79 -18.40 15.27
N GLY A 186 -14.41 -18.73 16.51
CA GLY A 186 -14.65 -20.04 17.12
C GLY A 186 -13.72 -21.11 16.57
N GLU A 187 -12.56 -20.71 16.06
CA GLU A 187 -11.53 -21.61 15.57
C GLU A 187 -10.58 -22.06 16.72
N PRO A 188 -9.97 -23.25 16.59
CA PRO A 188 -9.01 -23.73 17.58
C PRO A 188 -7.80 -22.79 17.70
N ILE A 189 -7.43 -22.46 18.92
CA ILE A 189 -6.21 -21.72 19.22
C ILE A 189 -5.08 -22.73 19.37
N GLY A 190 -4.25 -22.85 18.33
CA GLY A 190 -3.06 -23.68 18.33
C GLY A 190 -1.84 -23.00 18.93
N GLU A 191 -0.67 -23.57 18.67
CA GLU A 191 0.61 -22.95 19.01
C GLU A 191 0.80 -21.66 18.20
N LYS A 192 1.35 -20.62 18.85
CA LYS A 192 1.65 -19.35 18.15
C LYS A 192 2.67 -19.58 17.03
N PRO A 193 2.43 -19.07 15.82
CA PRO A 193 3.41 -19.12 14.74
C PRO A 193 4.73 -18.51 15.20
N SER A 194 5.85 -19.18 14.93
CA SER A 194 7.17 -18.72 15.38
C SER A 194 7.60 -17.41 14.70
N LEU A 195 7.08 -17.11 13.50
CA LEU A 195 7.53 -16.02 12.64
C LEU A 195 9.06 -15.96 12.48
N GLY A 196 9.74 -17.12 12.62
CA GLY A 196 11.20 -17.21 12.61
C GLY A 196 11.87 -16.53 11.42
N PRO A 197 11.48 -16.83 10.17
CA PRO A 197 12.06 -16.16 9.00
C PRO A 197 11.85 -14.64 9.00
N TRP A 198 10.70 -14.19 9.52
CA TRP A 198 10.38 -12.76 9.62
C TRP A 198 11.22 -12.06 10.69
N ARG A 199 11.41 -12.69 11.85
CA ARG A 199 12.31 -12.18 12.91
C ARG A 199 13.76 -12.12 12.45
N ALA A 200 14.24 -13.16 11.74
CA ALA A 200 15.57 -13.17 11.14
C ALA A 200 15.77 -12.04 10.12
N PHE A 201 14.76 -11.73 9.31
CA PHE A 201 14.79 -10.59 8.40
C PHE A 201 14.92 -9.26 9.15
N LEU A 202 14.13 -9.07 10.22
CA LEU A 202 14.20 -7.85 11.04
C LEU A 202 15.55 -7.72 11.75
N GLU A 203 16.06 -8.80 12.30
CA GLU A 203 17.37 -8.83 12.95
C GLU A 203 18.47 -8.45 11.98
N ARG A 204 18.47 -9.05 10.78
CA ARG A 204 19.43 -8.74 9.73
C ARG A 204 19.37 -7.26 9.32
N ARG A 205 18.17 -6.75 9.12
CA ARG A 205 17.92 -5.34 8.78
C ARG A 205 18.45 -4.38 9.85
N ASN A 206 18.16 -4.68 11.12
CA ASN A 206 18.53 -3.81 12.25
C ASN A 206 20.05 -3.86 12.55
N ASN A 207 20.69 -4.97 12.26
CA ASN A 207 22.12 -5.19 12.51
C ASN A 207 23.03 -4.73 11.35
N ALA A 208 22.47 -4.31 10.21
CA ALA A 208 23.25 -3.79 9.10
C ALA A 208 24.09 -2.58 9.52
N LYS A 209 25.41 -2.63 9.32
CA LYS A 209 26.37 -1.61 9.78
C LYS A 209 26.73 -0.61 8.68
N ASP A 210 26.96 -1.13 7.48
CA ASP A 210 27.37 -0.31 6.36
C ASP A 210 26.17 0.30 5.65
N THR A 211 26.37 1.45 5.04
CA THR A 211 25.33 2.20 4.34
C THR A 211 25.67 2.32 2.85
N VAL A 212 24.64 2.24 2.01
CA VAL A 212 24.70 2.53 0.58
C VAL A 212 23.73 3.66 0.28
N ASN A 213 24.19 4.69 -0.43
CA ASN A 213 23.41 5.86 -0.81
C ASN A 213 22.91 5.70 -2.26
N ILE A 214 21.61 5.67 -2.45
CA ILE A 214 20.99 5.50 -3.77
C ILE A 214 20.17 6.74 -4.13
N GLY A 215 20.53 7.38 -5.24
CA GLY A 215 19.77 8.47 -5.82
C GLY A 215 18.61 7.94 -6.68
N LEU A 216 17.37 8.35 -6.39
CA LEU A 216 16.20 8.10 -7.24
C LEU A 216 15.94 9.30 -8.11
N VAL A 217 16.32 9.23 -9.40
CA VAL A 217 16.07 10.28 -10.38
C VAL A 217 14.67 10.09 -10.95
N GLY A 218 13.73 10.91 -10.51
CA GLY A 218 12.30 10.77 -10.83
C GLY A 218 11.62 12.11 -10.99
N LYS A 219 10.36 12.09 -11.46
CA LYS A 219 9.55 13.29 -11.68
C LYS A 219 8.33 13.42 -10.77
N TYR A 220 8.08 12.44 -9.92
CA TYR A 220 6.95 12.44 -8.99
C TYR A 220 7.47 12.58 -7.56
N ASP A 221 7.28 13.77 -6.99
CA ASP A 221 7.74 14.11 -5.63
C ASP A 221 6.68 13.79 -4.56
N LEU A 222 6.01 12.66 -4.69
CA LEU A 222 5.07 12.15 -3.70
C LEU A 222 5.70 10.96 -2.98
N GLN A 223 5.54 10.87 -1.66
CA GLN A 223 6.12 9.77 -0.86
C GLN A 223 5.72 8.38 -1.37
N ASP A 224 4.52 8.25 -1.92
CA ASP A 224 3.98 6.98 -2.42
C ASP A 224 4.32 6.71 -3.90
N ALA A 225 4.83 7.70 -4.64
CA ALA A 225 5.02 7.58 -6.08
C ALA A 225 5.95 6.44 -6.51
N TYR A 226 6.96 6.15 -5.70
CA TYR A 226 7.95 5.10 -5.99
C TYR A 226 8.03 4.07 -4.85
N LYS A 227 6.89 3.79 -4.19
CA LYS A 227 6.82 2.93 -3.02
C LYS A 227 7.48 1.57 -3.25
N SER A 228 7.11 0.87 -4.33
CA SER A 228 7.66 -0.46 -4.65
C SER A 228 9.17 -0.43 -4.88
N ILE A 229 9.69 0.63 -5.49
CA ILE A 229 11.14 0.80 -5.72
C ILE A 229 11.85 1.00 -4.39
N ARG A 230 11.33 1.88 -3.52
CA ARG A 230 11.91 2.13 -2.19
C ARG A 230 11.93 0.86 -1.34
N GLU A 231 10.83 0.11 -1.32
CA GLU A 231 10.76 -1.15 -0.60
C GLU A 231 11.71 -2.21 -1.19
N SER A 232 11.80 -2.30 -2.51
CA SER A 232 12.73 -3.23 -3.17
C SER A 232 14.19 -2.93 -2.84
N LEU A 233 14.56 -1.65 -2.80
CA LEU A 233 15.91 -1.22 -2.39
C LEU A 233 16.16 -1.54 -0.91
N SER A 234 15.18 -1.34 -0.03
CA SER A 234 15.25 -1.71 1.38
C SER A 234 15.44 -3.22 1.57
N HIS A 235 14.71 -4.04 0.81
CA HIS A 235 14.85 -5.50 0.82
C HIS A 235 16.23 -5.94 0.31
N ALA A 236 16.68 -5.36 -0.81
CA ALA A 236 17.99 -5.65 -1.36
C ALA A 236 19.11 -5.26 -0.38
N GLY A 237 18.98 -4.12 0.28
CA GLY A 237 19.91 -3.71 1.34
C GLY A 237 19.94 -4.73 2.48
N THR A 238 18.78 -5.11 3.00
CA THR A 238 18.68 -6.13 4.05
C THR A 238 19.32 -7.46 3.63
N TYR A 239 19.07 -7.89 2.40
CA TYR A 239 19.65 -9.13 1.87
C TYR A 239 21.20 -9.07 1.78
N ASN A 240 21.76 -7.89 1.55
CA ASN A 240 23.19 -7.67 1.43
C ASN A 240 23.83 -7.11 2.72
N ASP A 241 23.14 -7.14 3.86
CA ASP A 241 23.58 -6.60 5.16
C ASP A 241 24.00 -5.11 5.09
N ARG A 242 23.24 -4.33 4.32
CA ARG A 242 23.44 -2.89 4.12
C ARG A 242 22.21 -2.10 4.50
N LYS A 243 22.41 -0.91 5.07
CA LYS A 243 21.40 0.13 5.14
C LYS A 243 21.35 0.86 3.81
N VAL A 244 20.15 1.12 3.29
CA VAL A 244 20.01 1.92 2.07
C VAL A 244 19.42 3.27 2.42
N ASN A 245 20.20 4.32 2.18
CA ASN A 245 19.73 5.70 2.20
C ASN A 245 19.21 6.04 0.80
N ILE A 246 18.01 6.54 0.72
CA ILE A 246 17.39 6.89 -0.56
C ILE A 246 17.20 8.40 -0.63
N THR A 247 17.85 9.04 -1.59
CA THR A 247 17.71 10.46 -1.89
C THR A 247 16.86 10.62 -3.14
N PHE A 248 15.73 11.33 -3.05
CA PHE A 248 14.93 11.67 -4.23
C PHE A 248 15.55 12.89 -4.94
N ILE A 249 15.74 12.78 -6.25
CA ILE A 249 16.31 13.80 -7.11
C ILE A 249 15.30 14.08 -8.22
N ASN A 250 14.73 15.29 -8.22
CA ASN A 250 13.71 15.64 -9.20
C ASN A 250 14.36 15.91 -10.57
N SER A 251 14.01 15.07 -11.54
CA SER A 251 14.55 15.12 -12.91
C SER A 251 14.16 16.37 -13.70
N GLU A 252 13.12 17.09 -13.29
CA GLU A 252 12.73 18.34 -13.98
C GLU A 252 13.74 19.46 -13.80
N TYR A 253 14.50 19.40 -12.70
CA TYR A 253 15.46 20.44 -12.34
C TYR A 253 16.93 20.01 -12.55
N LEU A 254 17.15 18.83 -13.15
CA LEU A 254 18.50 18.37 -13.49
C LEU A 254 18.95 18.95 -14.84
N THR A 255 20.12 19.54 -14.83
CA THR A 255 20.82 20.11 -15.99
C THR A 255 22.29 19.71 -15.97
N ASP A 256 22.98 19.89 -17.11
CA ASP A 256 24.43 19.61 -17.17
C ASP A 256 25.22 20.45 -16.14
N ASP A 257 24.77 21.65 -15.81
CA ASP A 257 25.45 22.54 -14.87
C ASP A 257 25.33 22.08 -13.40
N ASN A 258 24.27 21.38 -13.03
CA ASN A 258 24.00 21.04 -11.63
C ASN A 258 24.01 19.54 -11.32
N VAL A 259 24.09 18.67 -12.33
CA VAL A 259 24.00 17.22 -12.13
C VAL A 259 25.09 16.69 -11.22
N ALA A 260 26.30 17.21 -11.33
CA ALA A 260 27.42 16.80 -10.49
C ALA A 260 27.13 17.04 -9.00
N GLU A 261 26.64 18.23 -8.65
CA GLU A 261 26.25 18.60 -7.28
C GLU A 261 25.09 17.73 -6.78
N LYS A 262 24.05 17.54 -7.62
CA LYS A 262 22.83 16.82 -7.25
C LYS A 262 23.02 15.33 -7.06
N LEU A 263 24.01 14.73 -7.73
CA LEU A 263 24.35 13.31 -7.63
C LEU A 263 25.54 13.06 -6.69
N GLU A 264 26.10 14.10 -6.07
CA GLU A 264 27.24 13.95 -5.16
C GLU A 264 26.91 13.00 -3.99
N GLY A 265 27.88 12.14 -3.66
CA GLY A 265 27.76 11.21 -2.54
C GLY A 265 26.81 10.03 -2.75
N GLN A 266 26.28 9.83 -3.96
CA GLN A 266 25.49 8.65 -4.28
C GLN A 266 26.40 7.51 -4.77
N ASP A 267 26.22 6.31 -4.19
CA ASP A 267 26.93 5.09 -4.59
C ASP A 267 26.32 4.45 -5.84
N GLY A 268 25.05 4.79 -6.14
CA GLY A 268 24.33 4.33 -7.32
C GLY A 268 23.10 5.17 -7.63
N ILE A 269 22.70 5.16 -8.88
CA ILE A 269 21.54 5.92 -9.36
C ILE A 269 20.50 4.99 -9.95
N LEU A 270 19.24 5.17 -9.56
CA LEU A 270 18.10 4.53 -10.17
C LEU A 270 17.27 5.58 -10.89
N ILE A 271 17.15 5.44 -12.23
CA ILE A 271 16.32 6.31 -13.06
C ILE A 271 14.92 5.72 -13.10
N CYS A 272 13.98 6.45 -12.48
CA CYS A 272 12.64 5.98 -12.19
C CYS A 272 11.73 5.90 -13.43
N PRO A 273 10.68 5.06 -13.37
CA PRO A 273 9.62 5.03 -14.38
C PRO A 273 8.80 6.34 -14.41
N GLY A 274 7.93 6.47 -15.40
CA GLY A 274 7.01 7.60 -15.52
C GLY A 274 6.40 7.67 -16.92
N PHE A 275 5.53 8.67 -17.15
CA PHE A 275 4.85 8.90 -18.41
C PHE A 275 4.98 10.36 -18.86
N GLY A 276 4.92 10.59 -20.17
CA GLY A 276 4.95 11.92 -20.78
C GLY A 276 6.31 12.62 -20.69
N GLN A 277 6.40 13.77 -21.34
CA GLN A 277 7.66 14.45 -21.65
C GLN A 277 8.34 15.16 -20.47
N ARG A 278 7.58 15.48 -19.41
CA ARG A 278 8.10 16.20 -18.25
C ARG A 278 9.28 15.47 -17.62
N GLY A 279 10.42 16.14 -17.42
CA GLY A 279 11.60 15.62 -16.73
C GLY A 279 12.41 14.53 -17.48
N ILE A 280 12.15 14.30 -18.80
CA ILE A 280 12.90 13.30 -19.57
C ILE A 280 14.35 13.75 -19.83
N GLU A 281 14.58 15.02 -20.18
CA GLU A 281 15.92 15.50 -20.45
C GLU A 281 16.81 15.42 -19.20
N GLY A 282 16.31 15.76 -18.01
CA GLY A 282 17.08 15.59 -16.78
C GLY A 282 17.40 14.13 -16.46
N LYS A 283 16.57 13.16 -16.88
CA LYS A 283 16.91 11.73 -16.79
C LYS A 283 18.04 11.36 -17.75
N ILE A 284 18.03 11.92 -18.96
CA ILE A 284 19.09 11.74 -19.96
C ILE A 284 20.40 12.35 -19.44
N VAL A 285 20.35 13.55 -18.88
CA VAL A 285 21.52 14.21 -18.25
C VAL A 285 22.07 13.34 -17.10
N ALA A 286 21.21 12.82 -16.23
CA ALA A 286 21.64 11.91 -15.16
C ALA A 286 22.31 10.63 -15.71
N ALA A 287 21.72 10.02 -16.74
CA ALA A 287 22.28 8.84 -17.39
C ALA A 287 23.66 9.13 -18.00
N HIS A 288 23.80 10.27 -18.68
CA HIS A 288 25.07 10.73 -19.25
C HIS A 288 26.15 10.91 -18.18
N TYR A 289 25.83 11.65 -17.14
CA TYR A 289 26.74 11.88 -16.03
C TYR A 289 27.20 10.57 -15.39
N CYS A 290 26.25 9.69 -15.07
CA CYS A 290 26.56 8.40 -14.45
C CYS A 290 27.46 7.52 -15.34
N ARG A 291 27.16 7.43 -16.63
CA ARG A 291 27.95 6.64 -17.59
C ARG A 291 29.38 7.17 -17.70
N THR A 292 29.56 8.50 -17.80
CA THR A 292 30.88 9.12 -17.97
C THR A 292 31.70 9.13 -16.69
N HIS A 293 31.06 9.00 -15.51
CA HIS A 293 31.74 8.96 -14.21
C HIS A 293 31.75 7.56 -13.56
N ASN A 294 31.36 6.53 -14.31
CA ASN A 294 31.31 5.13 -13.83
C ASN A 294 30.46 4.92 -12.56
N ILE A 295 29.36 5.67 -12.40
CA ILE A 295 28.41 5.49 -11.31
C ILE A 295 27.45 4.36 -11.69
N PRO A 296 27.30 3.31 -10.87
CA PRO A 296 26.32 2.25 -11.09
C PRO A 296 24.92 2.82 -11.32
N THR A 297 24.31 2.47 -12.44
CA THR A 297 23.02 3.05 -12.85
C THR A 297 22.06 1.99 -13.33
N PHE A 298 20.80 2.09 -12.89
CA PHE A 298 19.73 1.21 -13.30
C PHE A 298 18.50 2.01 -13.72
N GLY A 299 17.95 1.74 -14.91
CA GLY A 299 16.76 2.38 -15.42
C GLY A 299 15.56 1.45 -15.44
N ILE A 300 14.41 1.93 -14.97
CA ILE A 300 13.15 1.18 -15.00
C ILE A 300 12.18 1.84 -15.97
N CYS A 301 11.62 1.06 -16.94
CA CYS A 301 10.63 1.51 -17.90
C CYS A 301 11.11 2.78 -18.62
N LEU A 302 10.48 3.93 -18.42
CA LEU A 302 10.92 5.21 -18.99
C LEU A 302 12.40 5.52 -18.65
N GLY A 303 12.87 5.15 -17.46
CA GLY A 303 14.28 5.32 -17.07
C GLY A 303 15.22 4.53 -17.97
N MET A 304 14.89 3.28 -18.28
CA MET A 304 15.65 2.46 -19.24
C MET A 304 15.63 3.07 -20.64
N GLN A 305 14.47 3.55 -21.09
CA GLN A 305 14.34 4.22 -22.39
C GLN A 305 15.25 5.45 -22.48
N MET A 306 15.31 6.27 -21.41
CA MET A 306 16.18 7.46 -21.36
C MET A 306 17.66 7.09 -21.40
N MET A 307 18.09 5.97 -20.80
CA MET A 307 19.45 5.46 -20.93
C MET A 307 19.77 5.03 -22.35
N VAL A 308 18.85 4.40 -23.06
CA VAL A 308 19.02 4.02 -24.49
C VAL A 308 19.15 5.27 -25.37
N ILE A 309 18.30 6.26 -25.16
CA ILE A 309 18.34 7.55 -25.88
C ILE A 309 19.66 8.28 -25.59
N GLU A 310 20.08 8.32 -24.34
CA GLU A 310 21.38 8.91 -23.96
C GLU A 310 22.54 8.26 -24.74
N PHE A 311 22.58 6.93 -24.73
CA PHE A 311 23.62 6.20 -25.43
C PHE A 311 23.60 6.45 -26.95
N ALA A 312 22.42 6.49 -27.55
CA ALA A 312 22.28 6.80 -28.97
C ALA A 312 22.76 8.22 -29.30
N ARG A 313 22.41 9.21 -28.48
CA ARG A 313 22.81 10.61 -28.70
C ARG A 313 24.32 10.83 -28.49
N ASN A 314 24.86 10.32 -27.40
CA ASN A 314 26.20 10.70 -26.95
C ASN A 314 27.30 9.69 -27.27
N VAL A 315 26.96 8.44 -27.63
CA VAL A 315 27.93 7.41 -28.02
C VAL A 315 27.85 7.10 -29.49
N LEU A 316 26.63 6.94 -30.04
CA LEU A 316 26.46 6.62 -31.46
C LEU A 316 26.39 7.87 -32.35
N GLY A 317 26.28 9.08 -31.78
CA GLY A 317 26.26 10.35 -32.51
C GLY A 317 24.93 10.70 -33.17
N TYR A 318 23.81 10.02 -32.80
CA TYR A 318 22.48 10.36 -33.29
C TYR A 318 21.85 11.45 -32.41
N ALA A 319 22.28 12.68 -32.58
CA ALA A 319 21.95 13.82 -31.69
C ALA A 319 20.44 14.03 -31.50
N ASP A 320 19.63 13.63 -32.44
CA ASP A 320 18.17 13.74 -32.46
C ASP A 320 17.45 12.42 -32.08
N ALA A 321 18.20 11.41 -31.61
CA ALA A 321 17.59 10.14 -31.20
C ALA A 321 16.52 10.34 -30.11
N ASN A 322 15.36 9.69 -30.30
CA ASN A 322 14.24 9.77 -29.37
C ASN A 322 13.37 8.50 -29.46
N SER A 323 12.34 8.41 -28.60
CA SER A 323 11.27 7.45 -28.74
C SER A 323 10.11 8.05 -29.53
N ARG A 324 9.33 7.20 -30.20
CA ARG A 324 8.09 7.65 -30.89
C ARG A 324 7.03 8.16 -29.93
N GLU A 325 7.00 7.68 -28.70
CA GLU A 325 6.10 8.21 -27.68
C GLU A 325 6.38 9.70 -27.39
N MET A 326 7.66 10.10 -27.44
CA MET A 326 8.07 11.47 -27.10
C MET A 326 8.15 12.37 -28.32
N ASP A 327 8.55 11.84 -29.47
CA ASP A 327 8.62 12.53 -30.75
C ASP A 327 8.32 11.56 -31.91
N GLU A 328 7.08 11.61 -32.41
CA GLU A 328 6.63 10.77 -33.52
C GLU A 328 7.43 10.99 -34.82
N LYS A 329 8.10 12.14 -34.94
CA LYS A 329 8.81 12.54 -36.15
C LYS A 329 10.32 12.42 -36.03
N THR A 330 10.81 11.89 -34.93
CA THR A 330 12.26 11.74 -34.77
C THR A 330 12.87 10.95 -35.93
N PRO A 331 13.93 11.43 -36.57
CA PRO A 331 14.58 10.72 -37.66
C PRO A 331 15.36 9.49 -37.18
N HIS A 332 15.77 9.48 -35.91
CA HIS A 332 16.43 8.33 -35.27
C HIS A 332 15.57 7.80 -34.14
N ASN A 333 14.56 6.99 -34.52
CA ASN A 333 13.74 6.30 -33.55
C ASN A 333 14.52 5.11 -32.94
N VAL A 334 14.78 5.15 -31.65
CA VAL A 334 15.52 4.10 -30.91
C VAL A 334 14.64 3.35 -29.93
N ILE A 335 13.41 3.80 -29.72
CA ILE A 335 12.39 3.18 -28.86
C ILE A 335 11.03 3.27 -29.59
N ASP A 336 10.42 2.13 -29.87
CA ASP A 336 9.07 2.02 -30.43
C ASP A 336 7.99 1.92 -29.35
#